data_ed7c8991ac655e3684edf8a70955e61c
#
_entry.id   ed7c8991ac655e3684edf8a70955e61c
#
_cell.length_a   1.000
_cell.length_b   1.000
_cell.length_c   1.000
_cell.angle_alpha   90.00
_cell.angle_beta   90.00
_cell.angle_gamma   90.00
#
_symmetry.space_group_name_H-M   'P 1'
#
loop_
_entity.id
_entity.type
_entity.pdbx_description
1 polymer ?
#
loop_
_entity_poly.entity_id
_entity_poly.type
_entity_poly.pdbx_seq_one_letter_code
_entity_poly.pdbx_strand_id
1 'polypeptide(L)'
;LFRSSDRMGQCQIPMEVKHEKIKQIAAGYQISYVLTEGGEVIAWGNENLNDVRLTRRNGNSHIAKISVANTTLMALTDDGEIRHLGSQKSDISNIPEDLGKAKDIVTTSDACVALMEDGSLRIWGKANKSEKEIPEMDGEIVSMFAGRYHITALTDKGTVYSWGSNAKHQTDVPKKAKDVTAIYGGTYQNYAVTKSGDIVTWGLKGYLFGSDELGRDVFTRILNGGRMTMTIGAISVIISTIIGIIVGGVSGFFGGWVDIVLQRITEIVACLPFLPMAMILTSIIGNSMTESARIALIMVILGILSWPSLARLVRAQVLAEREQEFVTAANAMGVKRSVIVFKHIIPNVISVIIVSATLDFAYCMLTESTLSFLGFGVKLPRPTWGNMLNGCVSSVVIQNYWWRWVFPAIMLGICVICINMVGDGLRDAIDPKSNER
;
A
#
# COMPACT_ATOMS: atom_id res chain seq x y z
N LEU A 1 5.82 6.90 -22.41
CA LEU A 1 4.90 8.01 -22.08
C LEU A 1 4.39 7.82 -20.66
N PHE A 2 5.03 8.48 -19.70
CA PHE A 2 4.54 8.52 -18.33
C PHE A 2 3.35 9.50 -18.30
N ARG A 3 2.13 8.96 -18.27
CA ARG A 3 0.93 9.75 -17.98
C ARG A 3 0.70 9.69 -16.48
N SER A 4 0.82 10.83 -15.81
CA SER A 4 0.36 10.98 -14.43
C SER A 4 -1.16 10.85 -14.35
N SER A 5 -1.71 10.66 -13.15
CA SER A 5 -3.16 10.72 -12.93
C SER A 5 -3.66 12.11 -13.31
N ASP A 6 -4.69 12.21 -14.16
CA ASP A 6 -5.29 13.48 -14.58
C ASP A 6 -6.69 13.71 -13.98
N ARG A 7 -6.89 13.18 -12.76
CA ARG A 7 -8.21 13.25 -12.09
C ARG A 7 -8.65 14.68 -11.78
N MET A 8 -7.71 15.61 -11.69
CA MET A 8 -7.95 17.01 -11.35
C MET A 8 -7.59 17.97 -12.51
N GLY A 9 -7.40 17.45 -13.72
CA GLY A 9 -7.03 18.26 -14.89
C GLY A 9 -5.57 18.75 -14.88
N GLN A 10 -4.71 18.25 -13.99
CA GLN A 10 -3.31 18.68 -13.86
C GLN A 10 -2.44 18.37 -15.08
N CYS A 11 -2.89 17.49 -15.97
CA CYS A 11 -2.21 17.20 -17.25
C CYS A 11 -2.83 17.94 -18.44
N GLN A 12 -3.89 18.73 -18.23
CA GLN A 12 -4.57 19.50 -19.28
C GLN A 12 -3.96 20.89 -19.37
N ILE A 13 -2.95 21.02 -20.22
CA ILE A 13 -2.22 22.30 -20.38
C ILE A 13 -3.18 23.38 -20.90
N PRO A 14 -3.37 24.51 -20.17
CA PRO A 14 -4.21 25.61 -20.61
C PRO A 14 -3.73 26.20 -21.95
N MET A 15 -4.65 26.71 -22.75
CA MET A 15 -4.32 27.32 -24.04
C MET A 15 -3.37 28.53 -23.89
N GLU A 16 -3.49 29.26 -22.78
CA GLU A 16 -2.64 30.40 -22.44
C GLU A 16 -1.16 30.00 -22.34
N VAL A 17 -0.87 28.83 -21.76
CA VAL A 17 0.51 28.32 -21.58
C VAL A 17 1.13 27.88 -22.92
N LYS A 18 0.33 27.45 -23.90
CA LYS A 18 0.84 26.94 -25.19
C LYS A 18 1.56 27.99 -26.05
N HIS A 19 1.29 29.24 -25.82
CA HIS A 19 1.85 30.35 -26.60
C HIS A 19 2.95 31.14 -25.84
N GLU A 20 3.16 30.78 -24.56
CA GLU A 20 4.16 31.43 -23.71
C GLU A 20 5.53 30.76 -23.81
N LYS A 21 6.57 31.55 -23.68
CA LYS A 21 7.94 31.04 -23.49
C LYS A 21 8.14 30.67 -22.03
N ILE A 22 8.40 29.38 -21.79
CA ILE A 22 8.50 28.82 -20.45
C ILE A 22 9.94 28.85 -19.95
N LYS A 23 10.15 29.49 -18.78
CA LYS A 23 11.43 29.55 -18.06
C LYS A 23 11.61 28.35 -17.13
N GLN A 24 10.55 27.98 -16.40
CA GLN A 24 10.59 26.90 -15.43
C GLN A 24 9.23 26.18 -15.35
N ILE A 25 9.27 24.88 -15.07
CA ILE A 25 8.10 24.07 -14.75
C ILE A 25 8.26 23.51 -13.34
N ALA A 26 7.16 23.42 -12.59
CA ALA A 26 7.12 22.80 -11.29
C ALA A 26 5.81 22.05 -11.10
N ALA A 27 5.82 21.01 -10.27
CA ALA A 27 4.64 20.19 -9.97
C ALA A 27 4.47 20.06 -8.47
N GLY A 28 3.26 20.31 -8.01
CA GLY A 28 2.81 20.04 -6.65
C GLY A 28 1.86 18.85 -6.58
N TYR A 29 1.17 18.71 -5.44
CA TYR A 29 0.17 17.68 -5.25
C TYR A 29 -1.10 18.04 -6.05
N GLN A 30 -1.36 17.31 -7.14
CA GLN A 30 -2.50 17.50 -8.05
C GLN A 30 -2.57 18.87 -8.75
N ILE A 31 -1.45 19.59 -8.85
CA ILE A 31 -1.37 20.91 -9.46
C ILE A 31 -0.06 21.04 -10.23
N SER A 32 -0.10 21.72 -11.37
CA SER A 32 1.04 22.03 -12.22
C SER A 32 1.25 23.52 -12.28
N TYR A 33 2.51 23.93 -12.33
CA TYR A 33 2.92 25.34 -12.39
C TYR A 33 3.90 25.55 -13.53
N VAL A 34 3.82 26.70 -14.17
CA VAL A 34 4.85 27.22 -15.07
C VAL A 34 5.21 28.64 -14.67
N LEU A 35 6.49 28.92 -14.79
CA LEU A 35 7.04 30.28 -14.78
C LEU A 35 7.40 30.64 -16.20
N THR A 36 6.85 31.74 -16.70
CA THR A 36 7.14 32.26 -18.05
C THR A 36 8.46 33.07 -18.05
N GLU A 37 9.04 33.31 -19.24
CA GLU A 37 10.17 34.23 -19.38
C GLU A 37 9.79 35.68 -18.98
N GLY A 38 8.51 36.04 -19.07
CA GLY A 38 7.97 37.31 -18.61
C GLY A 38 7.82 37.44 -17.08
N GLY A 39 8.17 36.39 -16.30
CA GLY A 39 8.08 36.41 -14.84
C GLY A 39 6.66 36.18 -14.30
N GLU A 40 5.75 35.67 -15.12
CA GLU A 40 4.40 35.28 -14.69
C GLU A 40 4.35 33.82 -14.27
N VAL A 41 3.57 33.53 -13.22
CA VAL A 41 3.32 32.16 -12.76
C VAL A 41 1.88 31.76 -13.08
N ILE A 42 1.73 30.69 -13.84
CA ILE A 42 0.44 30.12 -14.22
C ILE A 42 0.31 28.72 -13.58
N ALA A 43 -0.84 28.47 -12.95
CA ALA A 43 -1.13 27.22 -12.28
C ALA A 43 -2.41 26.59 -12.84
N TRP A 44 -2.44 25.23 -12.92
CA TRP A 44 -3.65 24.47 -13.29
C TRP A 44 -3.67 23.11 -12.62
N GLY A 45 -4.86 22.50 -12.56
CA GLY A 45 -5.07 21.22 -11.88
C GLY A 45 -6.25 21.32 -10.91
N ASN A 46 -6.06 20.90 -9.66
CA ASN A 46 -7.10 20.87 -8.66
C ASN A 46 -7.70 22.27 -8.40
N GLU A 47 -8.96 22.48 -8.79
CA GLU A 47 -9.65 23.78 -8.70
C GLU A 47 -9.76 24.33 -7.28
N ASN A 48 -9.79 23.48 -6.26
CA ASN A 48 -9.79 23.90 -4.86
C ASN A 48 -8.46 24.48 -4.38
N LEU A 49 -7.39 24.32 -5.19
CA LEU A 49 -6.04 24.82 -4.93
C LEU A 49 -5.66 25.96 -5.88
N ASN A 50 -6.57 26.36 -6.76
CA ASN A 50 -6.31 27.27 -7.88
C ASN A 50 -6.64 28.73 -7.57
N ASP A 51 -5.59 29.54 -7.58
CA ASP A 51 -5.63 30.89 -8.08
C ASP A 51 -4.89 30.92 -9.43
N VAL A 52 -5.59 30.83 -10.54
CA VAL A 52 -5.04 30.58 -11.89
C VAL A 52 -4.02 31.62 -12.37
N ARG A 53 -3.96 32.80 -11.75
CA ARG A 53 -2.99 33.87 -12.06
C ARG A 53 -2.45 34.51 -10.80
N LEU A 54 -1.35 33.95 -10.31
CA LEU A 54 -0.79 34.29 -9.02
C LEU A 54 0.00 35.62 -9.00
N THR A 55 0.43 36.12 -10.16
CA THR A 55 1.37 37.23 -10.24
C THR A 55 0.78 38.59 -10.54
N ARG A 56 -0.45 38.68 -11.07
CA ARG A 56 -1.09 39.98 -11.40
C ARG A 56 -1.42 40.88 -10.20
N ARG A 57 -1.30 40.36 -8.97
CA ARG A 57 -1.71 41.10 -7.76
C ARG A 57 -0.58 41.76 -6.98
N ASN A 58 0.70 41.50 -7.25
CA ASN A 58 1.79 41.86 -6.32
C ASN A 58 2.98 42.62 -6.93
N GLY A 59 2.72 43.74 -7.54
CA GLY A 59 3.77 44.75 -7.76
C GLY A 59 4.75 44.46 -8.91
N ASN A 60 5.70 45.40 -9.13
CA ASN A 60 6.58 45.51 -10.30
C ASN A 60 7.74 44.49 -10.37
N SER A 61 7.89 43.57 -9.43
CA SER A 61 9.02 42.61 -9.41
C SER A 61 8.67 41.35 -10.18
N HIS A 62 9.50 40.99 -11.15
CA HIS A 62 9.38 39.74 -11.90
C HIS A 62 9.81 38.54 -11.02
N ILE A 63 9.19 37.39 -11.22
CA ILE A 63 9.59 36.15 -10.56
C ILE A 63 10.77 35.52 -11.29
N ALA A 64 11.88 35.32 -10.55
CA ALA A 64 13.08 34.69 -11.05
C ALA A 64 13.03 33.16 -11.01
N LYS A 65 12.49 32.60 -9.93
CA LYS A 65 12.41 31.16 -9.69
C LYS A 65 11.18 30.79 -8.85
N ILE A 66 10.66 29.59 -9.06
CA ILE A 66 9.59 29.02 -8.24
C ILE A 66 10.04 27.70 -7.61
N SER A 67 9.52 27.41 -6.41
CA SER A 67 9.73 26.14 -5.73
C SER A 67 8.45 25.71 -5.01
N VAL A 68 8.08 24.43 -5.13
CA VAL A 68 6.79 23.89 -4.66
C VAL A 68 7.00 22.82 -3.61
N ALA A 69 6.38 23.02 -2.45
CA ALA A 69 6.30 22.03 -1.39
C ALA A 69 4.84 21.53 -1.27
N ASN A 70 4.56 20.31 -1.74
CA ASN A 70 3.20 19.78 -1.79
C ASN A 70 2.21 20.71 -2.52
N THR A 71 1.49 21.55 -1.77
CA THR A 71 0.50 22.52 -2.30
C THR A 71 0.94 23.98 -2.10
N THR A 72 2.05 24.23 -1.39
CA THR A 72 2.55 25.56 -1.08
C THR A 72 3.58 25.99 -2.12
N LEU A 73 3.34 27.11 -2.78
CA LEU A 73 4.24 27.68 -3.78
C LEU A 73 5.04 28.83 -3.21
N MET A 74 6.34 28.70 -3.27
CA MET A 74 7.30 29.77 -2.93
C MET A 74 7.93 30.31 -4.20
N ALA A 75 8.15 31.61 -4.24
CA ALA A 75 8.75 32.30 -5.35
C ALA A 75 9.91 33.21 -4.90
N LEU A 76 10.95 33.26 -5.69
CA LEU A 76 12.05 34.20 -5.58
C LEU A 76 11.86 35.24 -6.67
N THR A 77 11.92 36.50 -6.30
CA THR A 77 11.87 37.63 -7.23
C THR A 77 13.26 38.01 -7.75
N ASP A 78 13.32 38.78 -8.85
CA ASP A 78 14.59 39.21 -9.44
C ASP A 78 15.40 40.13 -8.52
N ASP A 79 14.75 40.80 -7.55
CA ASP A 79 15.38 41.64 -6.54
C ASP A 79 15.78 40.87 -5.25
N GLY A 80 15.66 39.54 -5.27
CA GLY A 80 16.11 38.64 -4.21
C GLY A 80 15.10 38.47 -3.06
N GLU A 81 13.88 39.00 -3.17
CA GLU A 81 12.87 38.77 -2.16
C GLU A 81 12.21 37.37 -2.33
N ILE A 82 11.87 36.71 -1.21
CA ILE A 82 11.13 35.47 -1.21
C ILE A 82 9.68 35.78 -0.87
N ARG A 83 8.76 35.24 -1.67
CA ARG A 83 7.32 35.44 -1.50
C ARG A 83 6.57 34.11 -1.52
N HIS A 84 5.51 34.01 -0.75
CA HIS A 84 4.54 32.96 -0.85
C HIS A 84 3.49 33.35 -1.90
N LEU A 85 3.19 32.43 -2.83
CA LEU A 85 2.17 32.62 -3.87
C LEU A 85 1.03 31.61 -3.67
N GLY A 86 -0.19 32.02 -4.00
CA GLY A 86 -1.39 31.17 -3.90
C GLY A 86 -2.07 31.23 -2.54
N SER A 87 -3.18 30.49 -2.43
CA SER A 87 -4.05 30.49 -1.25
C SER A 87 -3.63 29.48 -0.18
N GLN A 88 -2.86 28.48 -0.54
CA GLN A 88 -2.47 27.37 0.34
C GLN A 88 -1.28 27.75 1.21
N LYS A 89 -1.52 27.87 2.52
CA LYS A 89 -0.49 28.20 3.51
C LYS A 89 -0.03 26.95 4.26
N SER A 90 1.25 26.92 4.59
CA SER A 90 1.88 25.93 5.46
C SER A 90 2.94 26.61 6.33
N ASP A 91 3.64 25.87 7.17
CA ASP A 91 4.70 26.46 8.00
C ASP A 91 5.85 27.08 7.13
N ILE A 92 6.00 26.65 5.89
CA ILE A 92 6.97 27.22 4.92
C ILE A 92 6.57 28.63 4.49
N SER A 93 5.26 28.95 4.45
CA SER A 93 4.79 30.29 4.09
C SER A 93 5.03 31.36 5.15
N ASN A 94 5.44 30.96 6.36
CA ASN A 94 5.86 31.86 7.42
C ASN A 94 7.33 32.26 7.22
N ILE A 95 7.58 33.18 6.28
CA ILE A 95 8.91 33.65 5.94
C ILE A 95 9.47 34.46 7.10
N PRO A 96 10.71 34.21 7.59
CA PRO A 96 11.32 35.00 8.64
C PRO A 96 11.47 36.48 8.22
N GLU A 97 11.14 37.43 9.11
CA GLU A 97 11.20 38.86 8.83
C GLU A 97 12.66 39.37 8.61
N ASP A 98 13.62 38.68 9.22
CA ASP A 98 15.06 38.99 9.16
C ASP A 98 15.81 38.24 8.05
N LEU A 99 15.07 37.63 7.08
CA LEU A 99 15.69 36.74 6.10
C LEU A 99 16.70 37.42 5.19
N GLY A 100 16.44 38.67 4.78
CA GLY A 100 17.28 39.36 3.81
C GLY A 100 17.06 38.91 2.37
N LYS A 101 18.04 39.21 1.50
CA LYS A 101 17.95 38.85 0.06
C LYS A 101 18.57 37.50 -0.24
N ALA A 102 17.92 36.75 -1.09
CA ALA A 102 18.34 35.40 -1.50
C ALA A 102 18.77 35.37 -2.99
N LYS A 103 19.73 34.49 -3.29
CA LYS A 103 20.17 34.14 -4.65
C LYS A 103 19.37 32.95 -5.22
N ASP A 104 18.98 32.02 -4.36
CA ASP A 104 18.27 30.79 -4.77
C ASP A 104 17.33 30.25 -3.67
N ILE A 105 16.30 29.53 -4.07
CA ILE A 105 15.37 28.85 -3.16
C ILE A 105 15.06 27.44 -3.63
N VAL A 106 14.91 26.51 -2.67
CA VAL A 106 14.36 25.18 -2.89
C VAL A 106 13.49 24.77 -1.70
N THR A 107 12.48 23.93 -1.93
CA THR A 107 11.56 23.47 -0.90
C THR A 107 11.54 21.95 -0.82
N THR A 108 11.70 21.40 0.38
CA THR A 108 11.31 20.02 0.70
C THR A 108 9.81 19.96 0.96
N SER A 109 9.27 18.80 1.41
CA SER A 109 7.85 18.72 1.78
C SER A 109 7.45 19.68 2.89
N ASP A 110 8.35 19.94 3.85
CA ASP A 110 8.01 20.59 5.11
C ASP A 110 8.93 21.78 5.43
N ALA A 111 9.95 22.05 4.62
CA ALA A 111 10.91 23.13 4.81
C ALA A 111 11.22 23.88 3.53
N CYS A 112 11.59 25.15 3.68
CA CYS A 112 12.19 25.96 2.63
C CYS A 112 13.65 26.24 2.97
N VAL A 113 14.50 26.18 1.95
CA VAL A 113 15.94 26.46 2.04
C VAL A 113 16.25 27.58 1.08
N ALA A 114 16.82 28.66 1.57
CA ALA A 114 17.28 29.78 0.79
C ALA A 114 18.81 29.89 0.82
N LEU A 115 19.42 30.12 -0.34
CA LEU A 115 20.80 30.55 -0.48
C LEU A 115 20.81 32.08 -0.47
N MET A 116 21.42 32.65 0.53
CA MET A 116 21.46 34.10 0.73
C MET A 116 22.56 34.74 -0.16
N GLU A 117 22.50 36.08 -0.30
CA GLU A 117 23.51 36.84 -1.06
C GLU A 117 24.93 36.71 -0.50
N ASP A 118 25.05 36.49 0.80
CA ASP A 118 26.33 36.26 1.50
C ASP A 118 26.87 34.82 1.39
N GLY A 119 26.15 33.95 0.67
CA GLY A 119 26.47 32.51 0.51
C GLY A 119 26.02 31.64 1.64
N SER A 120 25.41 32.16 2.70
CA SER A 120 24.85 31.37 3.80
C SER A 120 23.54 30.68 3.39
N LEU A 121 23.23 29.56 4.05
CA LEU A 121 21.95 28.85 3.89
C LEU A 121 21.04 29.15 5.07
N ARG A 122 19.82 29.56 4.78
CA ARG A 122 18.75 29.75 5.77
C ARG A 122 17.66 28.72 5.53
N ILE A 123 17.23 28.05 6.62
CA ILE A 123 16.20 27.01 6.58
C ILE A 123 15.08 27.36 7.55
N TRP A 124 13.82 27.29 7.08
CA TRP A 124 12.63 27.49 7.92
C TRP A 124 11.51 26.51 7.55
N GLY A 125 10.42 26.53 8.33
CA GLY A 125 9.34 25.55 8.27
C GLY A 125 9.55 24.41 9.27
N LYS A 126 8.95 23.26 9.03
CA LYS A 126 9.09 22.05 9.87
C LYS A 126 10.29 21.19 9.46
N ALA A 127 11.43 21.81 9.22
CA ALA A 127 12.66 21.07 8.90
C ALA A 127 13.01 20.08 10.02
N ASN A 128 13.26 18.82 9.66
CA ASN A 128 13.73 17.83 10.59
C ASN A 128 15.23 18.05 10.96
N LYS A 129 15.72 17.33 11.98
CA LYS A 129 17.08 17.51 12.48
C LYS A 129 18.13 17.31 11.36
N SER A 130 17.98 16.28 10.54
CA SER A 130 18.96 15.98 9.47
C SER A 130 18.93 17.01 8.32
N GLU A 131 17.83 17.69 8.06
CA GLU A 131 17.77 18.78 7.09
C GLU A 131 18.48 20.04 7.60
N LYS A 132 18.54 20.26 8.92
CA LYS A 132 19.25 21.37 9.57
C LYS A 132 20.76 21.13 9.73
N GLU A 133 21.22 19.89 9.60
CA GLU A 133 22.65 19.54 9.67
C GLU A 133 23.30 19.75 8.30
N ILE A 134 23.57 21.03 7.98
CA ILE A 134 24.19 21.45 6.72
C ILE A 134 25.67 21.02 6.74
N PRO A 135 26.17 20.26 5.73
CA PRO A 135 27.56 19.89 5.66
C PRO A 135 28.44 21.12 5.34
N GLU A 136 29.71 21.10 5.79
CA GLU A 136 30.69 22.03 5.33
C GLU A 136 30.97 21.80 3.84
N MET A 137 30.88 22.85 3.03
CA MET A 137 31.02 22.79 1.57
C MET A 137 32.29 23.47 1.11
N ASP A 138 32.95 22.83 0.14
CA ASP A 138 34.14 23.42 -0.52
C ASP A 138 33.71 24.16 -1.79
N GLY A 139 33.75 25.49 -1.76
CA GLY A 139 33.35 26.38 -2.84
C GLY A 139 31.99 27.05 -2.63
N GLU A 140 31.60 27.88 -3.59
CA GLU A 140 30.32 28.56 -3.60
C GLU A 140 29.24 27.70 -4.20
N ILE A 141 28.01 27.73 -3.62
CA ILE A 141 26.85 27.00 -4.14
C ILE A 141 26.36 27.69 -5.42
N VAL A 142 26.37 26.96 -6.53
CA VAL A 142 25.88 27.41 -7.84
C VAL A 142 24.50 26.91 -8.21
N SER A 143 24.08 25.81 -7.62
CA SER A 143 22.75 25.25 -7.86
C SER A 143 22.29 24.38 -6.68
N MET A 144 20.99 24.43 -6.39
CA MET A 144 20.37 23.58 -5.39
C MET A 144 19.15 22.85 -5.96
N PHE A 145 18.93 21.65 -5.44
CA PHE A 145 17.73 20.86 -5.67
C PHE A 145 17.24 20.31 -4.31
N ALA A 146 15.93 20.25 -4.13
CA ALA A 146 15.33 19.59 -2.96
C ALA A 146 14.39 18.47 -3.38
N GLY A 147 14.57 17.30 -2.78
CA GLY A 147 13.61 16.21 -2.83
C GLY A 147 12.61 16.30 -1.68
N ARG A 148 11.99 15.16 -1.32
CA ARG A 148 10.93 15.19 -0.30
C ARG A 148 11.43 15.59 1.09
N TYR A 149 12.58 15.07 1.51
CA TYR A 149 13.18 15.30 2.83
C TYR A 149 14.71 15.37 2.76
N HIS A 150 15.26 15.74 1.61
CA HIS A 150 16.70 15.92 1.42
C HIS A 150 16.98 17.08 0.49
N ILE A 151 18.15 17.64 0.60
CA ILE A 151 18.62 18.74 -0.21
C ILE A 151 19.93 18.31 -0.87
N THR A 152 20.15 18.72 -2.09
CA THR A 152 21.39 18.52 -2.83
C THR A 152 21.88 19.86 -3.36
N ALA A 153 23.14 20.17 -3.14
CA ALA A 153 23.81 21.38 -3.62
C ALA A 153 25.00 21.02 -4.51
N LEU A 154 25.20 21.81 -5.53
CA LEU A 154 26.37 21.80 -6.41
C LEU A 154 27.20 23.03 -6.15
N THR A 155 28.50 22.87 -5.98
CA THR A 155 29.44 23.97 -5.85
C THR A 155 30.10 24.33 -7.17
N ASP A 156 30.70 25.51 -7.26
CA ASP A 156 31.48 26.01 -8.40
C ASP A 156 32.67 25.11 -8.76
N LYS A 157 33.16 24.33 -7.79
CA LYS A 157 34.20 23.31 -8.00
C LYS A 157 33.70 22.00 -8.60
N GLY A 158 32.41 21.91 -8.94
CA GLY A 158 31.81 20.67 -9.47
C GLY A 158 31.63 19.57 -8.42
N THR A 159 31.67 19.90 -7.12
CA THR A 159 31.44 18.99 -6.02
C THR A 159 29.97 18.99 -5.63
N VAL A 160 29.40 17.81 -5.36
CA VAL A 160 28.01 17.65 -4.97
C VAL A 160 27.91 17.25 -3.51
N TYR A 161 27.08 17.95 -2.76
CA TYR A 161 26.74 17.68 -1.36
C TYR A 161 25.27 17.36 -1.24
N SER A 162 24.94 16.30 -0.49
CA SER A 162 23.55 15.95 -0.19
C SER A 162 23.39 15.72 1.31
N TRP A 163 22.32 16.29 1.89
CA TRP A 163 22.01 16.13 3.32
C TRP A 163 20.50 16.03 3.54
N GLY A 164 20.09 15.70 4.76
CA GLY A 164 18.71 15.45 5.12
C GLY A 164 18.46 13.96 5.35
N SER A 165 17.24 13.50 5.08
CA SER A 165 16.87 12.09 5.25
C SER A 165 17.66 11.18 4.30
N ASN A 166 18.23 10.09 4.84
CA ASN A 166 18.95 9.08 4.06
C ASN A 166 18.24 7.71 4.03
N ALA A 167 16.95 7.66 4.36
CA ALA A 167 16.20 6.42 4.43
C ALA A 167 16.12 5.63 3.11
N LYS A 168 16.44 6.26 1.99
CA LYS A 168 16.47 5.69 0.64
C LYS A 168 17.82 5.93 -0.06
N HIS A 169 18.90 6.14 0.69
CA HIS A 169 20.24 6.43 0.17
C HIS A 169 20.33 7.75 -0.62
N GLN A 170 19.48 8.74 -0.28
CA GLN A 170 19.42 10.00 -0.99
C GLN A 170 20.64 10.89 -0.74
N THR A 171 21.31 10.73 0.39
CA THR A 171 22.50 11.51 0.77
C THR A 171 23.82 10.78 0.48
N ASP A 172 23.75 9.52 -0.01
CA ASP A 172 24.93 8.73 -0.34
C ASP A 172 25.47 9.10 -1.73
N VAL A 173 26.10 10.28 -1.85
CA VAL A 173 26.65 10.76 -3.12
C VAL A 173 27.74 9.81 -3.61
N PRO A 174 27.64 9.21 -4.80
CA PRO A 174 28.64 8.27 -5.31
C PRO A 174 29.98 8.97 -5.61
N LYS A 175 31.09 8.28 -5.36
CA LYS A 175 32.44 8.77 -5.70
C LYS A 175 32.63 9.11 -7.19
N LYS A 176 31.76 8.65 -8.06
CA LYS A 176 31.71 8.95 -9.50
C LYS A 176 31.14 10.35 -9.81
N ALA A 177 30.41 10.96 -8.88
CA ALA A 177 29.86 12.30 -9.03
C ALA A 177 30.97 13.36 -8.80
N LYS A 178 31.90 13.46 -9.76
CA LYS A 178 32.99 14.43 -9.80
C LYS A 178 32.85 15.27 -11.04
N ASP A 179 33.38 16.51 -10.98
CA ASP A 179 33.33 17.46 -12.08
C ASP A 179 31.88 17.63 -12.61
N VAL A 180 30.94 17.78 -11.69
CA VAL A 180 29.51 17.90 -12.00
C VAL A 180 29.21 19.28 -12.53
N THR A 181 28.41 19.34 -13.60
CA THR A 181 27.99 20.60 -14.25
C THR A 181 26.54 20.94 -14.00
N ALA A 182 25.70 19.93 -13.66
CA ALA A 182 24.30 20.15 -13.34
C ALA A 182 23.77 19.05 -12.40
N ILE A 183 22.82 19.41 -11.55
CA ILE A 183 22.11 18.50 -10.65
C ILE A 183 20.60 18.56 -10.91
N TYR A 184 19.96 17.41 -10.81
CA TYR A 184 18.51 17.25 -10.91
C TYR A 184 18.05 16.19 -9.92
N GLY A 185 16.77 16.14 -9.65
CA GLY A 185 16.26 15.06 -8.82
C GLY A 185 14.75 14.96 -8.78
N GLY A 186 14.31 13.98 -8.03
CA GLY A 186 12.92 13.69 -7.73
C GLY A 186 12.72 13.52 -6.23
N THR A 187 11.60 12.94 -5.87
CA THR A 187 11.19 12.78 -4.45
C THR A 187 12.26 12.09 -3.59
N TYR A 188 12.93 11.05 -4.11
CA TYR A 188 13.93 10.24 -3.40
C TYR A 188 15.15 9.91 -4.27
N GLN A 189 15.30 10.53 -5.43
CA GLN A 189 16.36 10.26 -6.40
C GLN A 189 17.09 11.53 -6.74
N ASN A 190 18.39 11.39 -7.02
CA ASN A 190 19.25 12.45 -7.47
C ASN A 190 19.99 12.05 -8.75
N TYR A 191 20.25 13.02 -9.57
CA TYR A 191 20.96 12.90 -10.84
C TYR A 191 22.00 14.00 -10.93
N ALA A 192 23.20 13.65 -11.27
CA ALA A 192 24.29 14.60 -11.56
C ALA A 192 24.77 14.36 -12.98
N VAL A 193 24.91 15.43 -13.75
CA VAL A 193 25.55 15.41 -15.06
C VAL A 193 26.99 15.88 -14.91
N THR A 194 27.94 15.02 -15.29
CA THR A 194 29.36 15.33 -15.22
C THR A 194 29.80 16.13 -16.43
N LYS A 195 30.99 16.73 -16.39
CA LYS A 195 31.61 17.45 -17.52
C LYS A 195 31.84 16.56 -18.73
N SER A 196 31.99 15.22 -18.55
CA SER A 196 32.07 14.23 -19.63
C SER A 196 30.70 13.93 -20.28
N GLY A 197 29.59 14.40 -19.73
CA GLY A 197 28.23 14.12 -20.17
C GLY A 197 27.64 12.83 -19.54
N ASP A 198 28.37 12.18 -18.64
CA ASP A 198 27.86 11.01 -17.94
C ASP A 198 26.82 11.40 -16.91
N ILE A 199 25.79 10.55 -16.76
CA ILE A 199 24.74 10.73 -15.74
C ILE A 199 25.02 9.81 -14.56
N VAL A 200 25.29 10.39 -13.40
CA VAL A 200 25.47 9.67 -12.14
C VAL A 200 24.19 9.78 -11.32
N THR A 201 23.69 8.65 -10.82
CA THR A 201 22.43 8.58 -10.08
C THR A 201 22.63 7.97 -8.71
N TRP A 202 21.90 8.47 -7.71
CA TRP A 202 21.83 7.89 -6.36
C TRP A 202 20.48 8.16 -5.69
N GLY A 203 20.26 7.53 -4.52
CA GLY A 203 18.98 7.53 -3.86
C GLY A 203 18.20 6.26 -4.18
N LEU A 204 16.88 6.36 -4.25
CA LEU A 204 16.01 5.23 -4.52
C LEU A 204 16.29 4.65 -5.92
N LYS A 205 16.83 3.44 -5.98
CA LYS A 205 17.16 2.76 -7.23
C LYS A 205 15.95 2.18 -7.99
N GLY A 206 14.78 2.69 -7.74
CA GLY A 206 13.53 2.12 -8.24
C GLY A 206 13.03 0.98 -7.35
N TYR A 207 11.79 0.58 -7.57
CA TYR A 207 11.18 -0.55 -6.87
C TYR A 207 11.32 -1.81 -7.72
N LEU A 208 11.69 -2.93 -7.08
CA LEU A 208 11.92 -4.22 -7.76
C LEU A 208 10.72 -4.64 -8.63
N PHE A 209 9.50 -4.45 -8.14
CA PHE A 209 8.25 -4.74 -8.84
C PHE A 209 7.48 -3.47 -9.23
N GLY A 210 8.17 -2.34 -9.37
CA GLY A 210 7.55 -1.06 -9.70
C GLY A 210 6.75 -0.44 -8.56
N SER A 211 6.00 0.60 -8.87
CA SER A 211 5.14 1.32 -7.92
C SER A 211 3.65 1.18 -8.26
N ASP A 212 2.81 1.38 -7.24
CA ASP A 212 1.36 1.54 -7.42
C ASP A 212 0.97 2.99 -7.81
N GLU A 213 -0.34 3.29 -7.87
CA GLU A 213 -0.86 4.63 -8.22
C GLU A 213 -0.50 5.74 -7.24
N LEU A 214 -0.08 5.38 -6.03
CA LEU A 214 0.34 6.32 -4.98
C LEU A 214 1.87 6.36 -4.82
N GLY A 215 2.61 5.76 -5.76
CA GLY A 215 4.07 5.69 -5.72
C GLY A 215 4.63 4.76 -4.64
N ARG A 216 3.81 3.85 -4.07
CA ARG A 216 4.25 2.90 -3.03
C ARG A 216 4.87 1.67 -3.67
N ASP A 217 5.89 1.11 -3.04
CA ASP A 217 6.59 -0.08 -3.49
C ASP A 217 5.67 -1.31 -3.55
N VAL A 218 5.50 -1.87 -4.74
CA VAL A 218 4.65 -3.04 -4.99
C VAL A 218 5.20 -4.28 -4.29
N PHE A 219 6.52 -4.48 -4.25
CA PHE A 219 7.12 -5.64 -3.57
C PHE A 219 6.84 -5.66 -2.07
N THR A 220 7.08 -4.54 -1.39
CA THR A 220 6.77 -4.39 0.04
C THR A 220 5.27 -4.60 0.31
N ARG A 221 4.40 -4.12 -0.58
CA ARG A 221 2.95 -4.31 -0.46
C ARG A 221 2.52 -5.75 -0.67
N ILE A 222 3.18 -6.50 -1.58
CA ILE A 222 2.93 -7.93 -1.79
C ILE A 222 3.25 -8.72 -0.52
N LEU A 223 4.40 -8.47 0.10
CA LEU A 223 4.79 -9.17 1.33
C LEU A 223 3.83 -8.88 2.50
N ASN A 224 3.50 -7.61 2.71
CA ASN A 224 2.56 -7.22 3.78
C ASN A 224 1.12 -7.66 3.44
N GLY A 225 0.73 -7.60 2.18
CA GLY A 225 -0.57 -8.07 1.68
C GLY A 225 -0.74 -9.56 1.87
N GLY A 226 0.30 -10.34 1.58
CA GLY A 226 0.32 -11.77 1.81
C GLY A 226 0.11 -12.14 3.27
N ARG A 227 0.84 -11.47 4.19
CA ARG A 227 0.63 -11.66 5.64
C ARG A 227 -0.82 -11.42 6.03
N MET A 228 -1.44 -10.36 5.51
CA MET A 228 -2.84 -10.01 5.84
C MET A 228 -3.81 -11.04 5.25
N THR A 229 -3.71 -11.37 3.96
CA THR A 229 -4.58 -12.36 3.29
C THR A 229 -4.47 -13.73 3.97
N MET A 230 -3.25 -14.19 4.28
CA MET A 230 -3.04 -15.46 4.99
C MET A 230 -3.60 -15.44 6.42
N THR A 231 -3.42 -14.34 7.15
CA THR A 231 -3.96 -14.21 8.52
C THR A 231 -5.49 -14.26 8.52
N ILE A 232 -6.14 -13.56 7.58
CA ILE A 232 -7.61 -13.59 7.45
C ILE A 232 -8.07 -15.00 7.11
N GLY A 233 -7.45 -15.65 6.13
CA GLY A 233 -7.77 -17.03 5.75
C GLY A 233 -7.60 -18.00 6.91
N ALA A 234 -6.47 -17.95 7.63
CA ALA A 234 -6.20 -18.85 8.75
C ALA A 234 -7.22 -18.71 9.91
N ILE A 235 -7.51 -17.48 10.32
CA ILE A 235 -8.48 -17.25 11.40
C ILE A 235 -9.88 -17.68 10.96
N SER A 236 -10.26 -17.41 9.72
CA SER A 236 -11.56 -17.84 9.18
C SER A 236 -11.70 -19.37 9.18
N VAL A 237 -10.66 -20.09 8.79
CA VAL A 237 -10.65 -21.57 8.82
C VAL A 237 -10.69 -22.10 10.25
N ILE A 238 -9.99 -21.51 11.19
CA ILE A 238 -10.07 -21.92 12.60
C ILE A 238 -11.51 -21.79 13.10
N ILE A 239 -12.19 -20.68 12.81
CA ILE A 239 -13.58 -20.46 13.21
C ILE A 239 -14.50 -21.51 12.54
N SER A 240 -14.38 -21.71 11.23
CA SER A 240 -15.21 -22.67 10.49
C SER A 240 -14.97 -24.11 10.96
N THR A 241 -13.71 -24.47 11.26
CA THR A 241 -13.34 -25.79 11.74
C THR A 241 -13.93 -26.06 13.13
N ILE A 242 -13.86 -25.12 14.04
CA ILE A 242 -14.47 -25.28 15.38
C ILE A 242 -15.97 -25.49 15.26
N ILE A 243 -16.68 -24.66 14.47
CA ILE A 243 -18.12 -24.80 14.25
C ILE A 243 -18.43 -26.14 13.57
N GLY A 244 -17.67 -26.49 12.53
CA GLY A 244 -17.85 -27.73 11.77
C GLY A 244 -17.67 -28.98 12.63
N ILE A 245 -16.66 -29.01 13.51
CA ILE A 245 -16.44 -30.12 14.46
C ILE A 245 -17.59 -30.23 15.46
N ILE A 246 -18.03 -29.11 16.02
CA ILE A 246 -19.11 -29.11 17.02
C ILE A 246 -20.42 -29.58 16.36
N VAL A 247 -20.82 -28.97 15.26
CA VAL A 247 -22.09 -29.30 14.58
C VAL A 247 -22.07 -30.72 14.01
N GLY A 248 -21.00 -31.08 13.29
CA GLY A 248 -20.84 -32.41 12.69
C GLY A 248 -20.69 -33.51 13.73
N GLY A 249 -19.91 -33.26 14.80
CA GLY A 249 -19.73 -34.20 15.91
C GLY A 249 -21.02 -34.50 16.67
N VAL A 250 -21.76 -33.46 17.03
CA VAL A 250 -23.06 -33.59 17.72
C VAL A 250 -24.10 -34.26 16.81
N SER A 251 -24.21 -33.79 15.57
CA SER A 251 -25.15 -34.34 14.58
C SER A 251 -24.90 -35.83 14.33
N GLY A 252 -23.63 -36.20 14.04
CA GLY A 252 -23.28 -37.61 13.75
C GLY A 252 -23.43 -38.54 14.92
N PHE A 253 -23.13 -38.12 16.16
CA PHE A 253 -23.17 -38.98 17.32
C PHE A 253 -24.58 -39.17 17.89
N PHE A 254 -25.32 -38.07 18.11
CA PHE A 254 -26.64 -38.15 18.75
C PHE A 254 -27.73 -38.70 17.82
N GLY A 255 -27.65 -38.41 16.52
CA GLY A 255 -28.59 -38.88 15.52
C GLY A 255 -30.02 -38.35 15.75
N GLY A 256 -31.00 -39.05 15.15
CA GLY A 256 -32.43 -38.79 15.36
C GLY A 256 -32.81 -37.30 15.11
N TRP A 257 -33.59 -36.74 16.02
CA TRP A 257 -34.11 -35.38 15.89
C TRP A 257 -33.02 -34.31 15.92
N VAL A 258 -31.97 -34.51 16.73
CA VAL A 258 -30.84 -33.60 16.81
C VAL A 258 -30.12 -33.47 15.46
N ASP A 259 -29.87 -34.60 14.82
CA ASP A 259 -29.27 -34.66 13.49
C ASP A 259 -30.16 -33.97 12.46
N ILE A 260 -31.46 -34.24 12.43
CA ILE A 260 -32.39 -33.62 11.48
C ILE A 260 -32.38 -32.11 11.61
N VAL A 261 -32.43 -31.54 12.81
CA VAL A 261 -32.44 -30.09 13.03
C VAL A 261 -31.11 -29.46 12.62
N LEU A 262 -29.97 -30.04 13.05
CA LEU A 262 -28.65 -29.52 12.71
C LEU A 262 -28.39 -29.61 11.22
N GLN A 263 -28.84 -30.67 10.53
CA GLN A 263 -28.72 -30.75 9.07
C GLN A 263 -29.59 -29.70 8.36
N ARG A 264 -30.81 -29.40 8.84
CA ARG A 264 -31.63 -28.31 8.28
C ARG A 264 -30.94 -26.94 8.43
N ILE A 265 -30.32 -26.65 9.58
CA ILE A 265 -29.54 -25.45 9.77
C ILE A 265 -28.35 -25.41 8.79
N THR A 266 -27.64 -26.53 8.67
CA THR A 266 -26.50 -26.66 7.74
C THR A 266 -26.92 -26.42 6.29
N GLU A 267 -28.07 -26.97 5.87
CA GLU A 267 -28.65 -26.78 4.54
C GLU A 267 -29.02 -25.31 4.30
N ILE A 268 -29.70 -24.66 5.25
CA ILE A 268 -30.07 -23.25 5.15
C ILE A 268 -28.84 -22.40 4.94
N VAL A 269 -27.78 -22.57 5.75
CA VAL A 269 -26.54 -21.80 5.62
C VAL A 269 -25.86 -22.10 4.27
N ALA A 270 -25.84 -23.37 3.84
CA ALA A 270 -25.23 -23.77 2.58
C ALA A 270 -25.99 -23.26 1.33
N CYS A 271 -27.32 -23.03 1.44
CA CYS A 271 -28.14 -22.48 0.37
C CYS A 271 -27.95 -20.94 0.20
N LEU A 272 -27.42 -20.26 1.21
CA LEU A 272 -27.16 -18.82 1.09
C LEU A 272 -26.05 -18.57 0.05
N PRO A 273 -26.28 -17.66 -0.91
CA PRO A 273 -25.23 -17.32 -1.86
C PRO A 273 -24.09 -16.60 -1.15
N PHE A 274 -22.98 -17.33 -0.96
CA PHE A 274 -21.86 -16.95 -0.08
C PHE A 274 -21.35 -15.52 -0.32
N LEU A 275 -20.94 -15.18 -1.58
CA LEU A 275 -20.39 -13.87 -1.91
C LEU A 275 -21.37 -12.73 -1.68
N PRO A 276 -22.62 -12.76 -2.19
CA PRO A 276 -23.62 -11.74 -1.90
C PRO A 276 -23.87 -11.53 -0.41
N MET A 277 -23.97 -12.60 0.39
CA MET A 277 -24.17 -12.49 1.83
C MET A 277 -22.98 -11.84 2.53
N ALA A 278 -21.75 -12.25 2.20
CA ALA A 278 -20.54 -11.65 2.74
C ALA A 278 -20.45 -10.15 2.37
N MET A 279 -20.76 -9.77 1.12
CA MET A 279 -20.77 -8.38 0.65
C MET A 279 -21.82 -7.54 1.41
N ILE A 280 -23.04 -8.04 1.57
CA ILE A 280 -24.10 -7.34 2.29
C ILE A 280 -23.70 -7.12 3.77
N LEU A 281 -23.24 -8.18 4.45
CA LEU A 281 -22.85 -8.11 5.86
C LEU A 281 -21.67 -7.15 6.08
N THR A 282 -20.65 -7.23 5.24
CA THR A 282 -19.49 -6.30 5.33
C THR A 282 -19.86 -4.85 5.00
N SER A 283 -20.82 -4.64 4.10
CA SER A 283 -21.28 -3.30 3.72
C SER A 283 -22.13 -2.66 4.81
N ILE A 284 -23.09 -3.39 5.38
CA ILE A 284 -23.99 -2.85 6.40
C ILE A 284 -23.24 -2.59 7.71
N ILE A 285 -22.49 -3.59 8.18
CA ILE A 285 -21.87 -3.54 9.52
C ILE A 285 -20.52 -2.81 9.47
N GLY A 286 -19.75 -2.99 8.39
CA GLY A 286 -18.36 -2.53 8.28
C GLY A 286 -18.16 -1.03 8.09
N ASN A 287 -19.20 -0.26 7.69
CA ASN A 287 -19.03 1.17 7.38
C ASN A 287 -18.86 2.07 8.61
N SER A 288 -19.37 1.66 9.76
CA SER A 288 -19.27 2.40 11.03
C SER A 288 -18.12 1.95 11.92
N MET A 289 -17.33 0.96 11.49
CA MET A 289 -16.30 0.33 12.31
C MET A 289 -14.90 0.90 12.05
N THR A 290 -14.04 0.79 13.07
CA THR A 290 -12.59 0.99 12.91
C THR A 290 -12.02 -0.05 11.94
N GLU A 291 -10.88 0.25 11.32
CA GLU A 291 -10.23 -0.64 10.35
C GLU A 291 -9.96 -2.06 10.91
N SER A 292 -9.43 -2.12 12.15
CA SER A 292 -9.13 -3.42 12.79
C SER A 292 -10.40 -4.22 13.11
N ALA A 293 -11.46 -3.56 13.56
CA ALA A 293 -12.75 -4.21 13.81
C ALA A 293 -13.39 -4.74 12.51
N ARG A 294 -13.24 -4.01 11.41
CA ARG A 294 -13.70 -4.44 10.10
C ARG A 294 -12.97 -5.68 9.58
N ILE A 295 -11.65 -5.74 9.78
CA ILE A 295 -10.85 -6.94 9.43
C ILE A 295 -11.32 -8.13 10.25
N ALA A 296 -11.49 -7.96 11.56
CA ALA A 296 -12.03 -9.01 12.44
C ALA A 296 -13.44 -9.47 12.01
N LEU A 297 -14.30 -8.52 11.62
CA LEU A 297 -15.63 -8.83 11.08
C LEU A 297 -15.55 -9.70 9.83
N ILE A 298 -14.64 -9.39 8.89
CA ILE A 298 -14.44 -10.20 7.68
C ILE A 298 -14.02 -11.63 8.05
N MET A 299 -13.08 -11.79 8.98
CA MET A 299 -12.64 -13.11 9.47
C MET A 299 -13.80 -13.93 10.05
N VAL A 300 -14.65 -13.29 10.86
CA VAL A 300 -15.81 -13.91 11.48
C VAL A 300 -16.88 -14.30 10.44
N ILE A 301 -17.20 -13.39 9.51
CA ILE A 301 -18.19 -13.65 8.46
C ILE A 301 -17.74 -14.83 7.59
N LEU A 302 -16.48 -14.83 7.14
CA LEU A 302 -15.95 -15.94 6.34
C LEU A 302 -16.00 -17.25 7.11
N GLY A 303 -15.62 -17.25 8.39
CA GLY A 303 -15.67 -18.45 9.23
C GLY A 303 -17.09 -18.97 9.47
N ILE A 304 -18.05 -18.08 9.75
CA ILE A 304 -19.44 -18.44 10.01
C ILE A 304 -20.16 -18.94 8.75
N LEU A 305 -19.75 -18.52 7.57
CA LEU A 305 -20.39 -18.96 6.33
C LEU A 305 -19.73 -20.21 5.71
N SER A 306 -18.50 -20.59 6.11
CA SER A 306 -17.72 -21.66 5.46
C SER A 306 -17.84 -23.04 6.12
N TRP A 307 -18.36 -23.17 7.35
CA TRP A 307 -18.39 -24.41 8.13
C TRP A 307 -19.29 -25.55 7.59
N PRO A 308 -20.33 -25.35 6.75
CA PRO A 308 -21.28 -26.40 6.39
C PRO A 308 -20.64 -27.63 5.72
N SER A 309 -19.63 -27.41 4.87
CA SER A 309 -18.94 -28.52 4.16
C SER A 309 -18.16 -29.39 5.14
N LEU A 310 -17.43 -28.79 6.06
CA LEU A 310 -16.68 -29.50 7.08
C LEU A 310 -17.60 -30.20 8.06
N ALA A 311 -18.72 -29.57 8.46
CA ALA A 311 -19.69 -30.21 9.35
C ALA A 311 -20.29 -31.51 8.75
N ARG A 312 -20.59 -31.52 7.46
CA ARG A 312 -21.05 -32.74 6.77
C ARG A 312 -19.99 -33.83 6.72
N LEU A 313 -18.72 -33.44 6.48
CA LEU A 313 -17.58 -34.35 6.48
C LEU A 313 -17.39 -34.97 7.89
N VAL A 314 -17.32 -34.13 8.92
CA VAL A 314 -17.18 -34.59 10.32
C VAL A 314 -18.36 -35.49 10.72
N ARG A 315 -19.59 -35.11 10.37
CA ARG A 315 -20.77 -35.95 10.62
C ARG A 315 -20.64 -37.35 10.01
N ALA A 316 -20.20 -37.42 8.74
CA ALA A 316 -20.04 -38.72 8.06
C ALA A 316 -19.00 -39.61 8.75
N GLN A 317 -17.86 -39.01 9.15
CA GLN A 317 -16.80 -39.71 9.88
C GLN A 317 -17.28 -40.17 11.28
N VAL A 318 -17.97 -39.31 12.02
CA VAL A 318 -18.48 -39.62 13.36
C VAL A 318 -19.55 -40.72 13.30
N LEU A 319 -20.38 -40.75 12.26
CA LEU A 319 -21.35 -41.85 12.06
C LEU A 319 -20.65 -43.20 11.84
N ALA A 320 -19.55 -43.24 11.09
CA ALA A 320 -18.77 -44.46 10.90
C ALA A 320 -18.07 -44.92 12.19
N GLU A 321 -17.45 -43.97 12.92
CA GLU A 321 -16.76 -44.27 14.18
C GLU A 321 -17.69 -44.63 15.32
N ARG A 322 -18.92 -44.16 15.33
CA ARG A 322 -19.91 -44.41 16.37
C ARG A 322 -20.23 -45.91 16.54
N GLU A 323 -20.17 -46.68 15.46
CA GLU A 323 -20.48 -48.11 15.44
C GLU A 323 -19.27 -48.97 15.85
N GLN A 324 -18.11 -48.41 16.18
CA GLN A 324 -16.90 -49.11 16.57
C GLN A 324 -17.01 -49.69 18.00
N GLU A 325 -16.27 -50.80 18.25
CA GLU A 325 -16.31 -51.51 19.53
C GLU A 325 -15.89 -50.65 20.72
N PHE A 326 -14.88 -49.76 20.56
CA PHE A 326 -14.42 -48.89 21.63
C PHE A 326 -15.50 -47.90 22.08
N VAL A 327 -16.37 -47.45 21.20
CA VAL A 327 -17.50 -46.56 21.52
C VAL A 327 -18.56 -47.33 22.29
N THR A 328 -18.85 -48.56 21.87
CA THR A 328 -19.79 -49.43 22.55
C THR A 328 -19.30 -49.78 23.98
N ALA A 329 -18.02 -50.09 24.15
CA ALA A 329 -17.38 -50.29 25.44
C ALA A 329 -17.45 -49.06 26.36
N ALA A 330 -17.15 -47.87 25.82
CA ALA A 330 -17.24 -46.61 26.57
C ALA A 330 -18.68 -46.31 27.04
N ASN A 331 -19.67 -46.55 26.17
CA ASN A 331 -21.09 -46.43 26.55
C ASN A 331 -21.47 -47.42 27.67
N ALA A 332 -21.04 -48.68 27.59
CA ALA A 332 -21.30 -49.71 28.61
C ALA A 332 -20.66 -49.35 29.96
N MET A 333 -19.51 -48.68 29.95
CA MET A 333 -18.85 -48.17 31.15
C MET A 333 -19.50 -46.90 31.72
N GLY A 334 -20.53 -46.37 31.11
CA GLY A 334 -21.26 -45.19 31.60
C GLY A 334 -20.54 -43.85 31.35
N VAL A 335 -19.58 -43.79 30.41
CA VAL A 335 -18.88 -42.54 30.06
C VAL A 335 -19.89 -41.56 29.45
N LYS A 336 -19.77 -40.26 29.83
CA LYS A 336 -20.66 -39.20 29.31
C LYS A 336 -20.54 -39.11 27.79
N ARG A 337 -21.69 -39.05 27.11
CA ARG A 337 -21.77 -38.99 25.64
C ARG A 337 -20.92 -37.89 25.01
N SER A 338 -20.88 -36.69 25.59
CA SER A 338 -20.01 -35.62 25.12
C SER A 338 -18.52 -35.96 25.22
N VAL A 339 -18.10 -36.70 26.26
CA VAL A 339 -16.71 -37.17 26.41
C VAL A 339 -16.37 -38.17 25.32
N ILE A 340 -17.30 -39.10 25.02
CA ILE A 340 -17.13 -40.08 23.94
C ILE A 340 -16.89 -39.35 22.60
N VAL A 341 -17.73 -38.37 22.27
CA VAL A 341 -17.58 -37.59 21.02
C VAL A 341 -16.24 -36.88 20.95
N PHE A 342 -15.99 -35.97 21.90
CA PHE A 342 -14.88 -35.04 21.77
C PHE A 342 -13.52 -35.60 22.26
N LYS A 343 -13.51 -36.62 23.08
CA LYS A 343 -12.26 -37.20 23.62
C LYS A 343 -11.88 -38.57 23.02
N HIS A 344 -12.85 -39.27 22.44
CA HIS A 344 -12.59 -40.61 21.86
C HIS A 344 -12.81 -40.65 20.35
N ILE A 345 -13.91 -40.09 19.81
CA ILE A 345 -14.20 -40.14 18.37
C ILE A 345 -13.45 -39.06 17.59
N ILE A 346 -13.57 -37.76 17.96
CA ILE A 346 -12.94 -36.65 17.23
C ILE A 346 -11.43 -36.82 17.05
N PRO A 347 -10.66 -37.26 18.05
CA PRO A 347 -9.22 -37.52 17.84
C PRO A 347 -8.91 -38.59 16.77
N ASN A 348 -9.76 -39.57 16.57
CA ASN A 348 -9.58 -40.60 15.54
C ASN A 348 -9.84 -40.07 14.12
N VAL A 349 -10.70 -39.07 13.98
CA VAL A 349 -11.03 -38.43 12.68
C VAL A 349 -10.26 -37.12 12.45
N ILE A 350 -9.39 -36.73 13.38
CA ILE A 350 -8.68 -35.42 13.30
C ILE A 350 -7.85 -35.30 12.03
N SER A 351 -7.27 -36.38 11.56
CA SER A 351 -6.47 -36.45 10.34
C SER A 351 -7.25 -35.98 9.12
N VAL A 352 -8.48 -36.46 8.93
CA VAL A 352 -9.34 -36.05 7.83
C VAL A 352 -9.79 -34.59 7.98
N ILE A 353 -10.00 -34.14 9.22
CA ILE A 353 -10.34 -32.75 9.53
C ILE A 353 -9.19 -31.81 9.15
N ILE A 354 -7.93 -32.15 9.48
CA ILE A 354 -6.76 -31.34 9.16
C ILE A 354 -6.58 -31.19 7.65
N VAL A 355 -6.73 -32.28 6.90
CA VAL A 355 -6.66 -32.24 5.43
C VAL A 355 -7.72 -31.33 4.85
N SER A 356 -8.99 -31.50 5.28
CA SER A 356 -10.08 -30.63 4.82
C SER A 356 -9.85 -29.16 5.18
N ALA A 357 -9.42 -28.88 6.42
CA ALA A 357 -9.14 -27.52 6.88
C ALA A 357 -7.99 -26.87 6.09
N THR A 358 -7.00 -27.63 5.63
CA THR A 358 -5.92 -27.11 4.79
C THR A 358 -6.44 -26.68 3.43
N LEU A 359 -7.32 -27.45 2.80
CA LEU A 359 -7.96 -27.08 1.54
C LEU A 359 -8.92 -25.88 1.71
N ASP A 360 -9.67 -25.87 2.81
CA ASP A 360 -10.56 -24.76 3.17
C ASP A 360 -9.77 -23.46 3.41
N PHE A 361 -8.51 -23.54 3.86
CA PHE A 361 -7.64 -22.37 4.00
C PHE A 361 -7.35 -21.71 2.65
N ALA A 362 -7.01 -22.47 1.62
CA ALA A 362 -6.83 -21.94 0.27
C ALA A 362 -8.11 -21.29 -0.26
N TYR A 363 -9.26 -21.93 -0.01
CA TYR A 363 -10.57 -21.40 -0.40
C TYR A 363 -10.91 -20.08 0.33
N CYS A 364 -10.67 -19.98 1.64
CA CYS A 364 -10.90 -18.76 2.41
C CYS A 364 -10.01 -17.59 1.95
N MET A 365 -8.75 -17.89 1.60
CA MET A 365 -7.84 -16.88 1.04
C MET A 365 -8.32 -16.34 -0.31
N LEU A 366 -8.76 -17.22 -1.21
CA LEU A 366 -9.32 -16.82 -2.51
C LEU A 366 -10.60 -16.00 -2.33
N THR A 367 -11.43 -16.38 -1.38
CA THR A 367 -12.69 -15.68 -1.08
C THR A 367 -12.45 -14.29 -0.48
N GLU A 368 -11.48 -14.16 0.48
CA GLU A 368 -11.04 -12.85 0.99
C GLU A 368 -10.55 -11.98 -0.16
N SER A 369 -9.68 -12.55 -1.01
CA SER A 369 -9.11 -11.82 -2.13
C SER A 369 -10.19 -11.37 -3.11
N THR A 370 -11.21 -12.18 -3.36
CA THR A 370 -12.36 -11.83 -4.20
C THR A 370 -13.19 -10.70 -3.58
N LEU A 371 -13.50 -10.78 -2.27
CA LEU A 371 -14.22 -9.71 -1.57
C LEU A 371 -13.44 -8.40 -1.58
N SER A 372 -12.13 -8.47 -1.31
CA SER A 372 -11.24 -7.30 -1.35
C SER A 372 -11.11 -6.72 -2.76
N PHE A 373 -11.02 -7.57 -3.79
CA PHE A 373 -11.03 -7.17 -5.19
C PHE A 373 -12.33 -6.45 -5.59
N LEU A 374 -13.46 -6.92 -5.11
CA LEU A 374 -14.77 -6.29 -5.36
C LEU A 374 -14.99 -5.03 -4.49
N GLY A 375 -14.06 -4.68 -3.59
CA GLY A 375 -14.12 -3.48 -2.75
C GLY A 375 -14.86 -3.65 -1.42
N PHE A 376 -15.34 -4.86 -1.10
CA PHE A 376 -16.05 -5.18 0.13
C PHE A 376 -15.15 -5.76 1.23
N GLY A 377 -13.89 -6.01 0.93
CA GLY A 377 -12.89 -6.53 1.86
C GLY A 377 -12.14 -5.45 2.65
N VAL A 378 -10.84 -5.70 2.85
CA VAL A 378 -9.93 -4.79 3.56
C VAL A 378 -9.72 -3.52 2.73
N LYS A 379 -9.93 -2.35 3.38
CA LYS A 379 -9.72 -1.04 2.74
C LYS A 379 -8.25 -0.59 2.87
N LEU A 380 -7.86 0.32 1.95
CA LEU A 380 -6.60 1.04 2.07
C LEU A 380 -6.58 1.84 3.41
N PRO A 381 -5.40 2.01 4.03
CA PRO A 381 -4.05 1.84 3.47
C PRO A 381 -3.46 0.43 3.56
N ARG A 382 -4.05 -0.49 4.37
CA ARG A 382 -3.49 -1.84 4.55
C ARG A 382 -3.61 -2.66 3.27
N PRO A 383 -2.50 -3.26 2.78
CA PRO A 383 -2.56 -4.09 1.59
C PRO A 383 -3.12 -5.49 1.92
N THR A 384 -3.90 -6.03 0.98
CA THR A 384 -4.14 -7.46 0.77
C THR A 384 -3.91 -7.74 -0.70
N TRP A 385 -3.66 -8.99 -1.09
CA TRP A 385 -3.51 -9.29 -2.52
C TRP A 385 -4.77 -8.95 -3.31
N GLY A 386 -5.96 -9.16 -2.73
CA GLY A 386 -7.23 -8.80 -3.35
C GLY A 386 -7.41 -7.30 -3.56
N ASN A 387 -7.13 -6.46 -2.56
CA ASN A 387 -7.30 -5.01 -2.74
C ASN A 387 -6.21 -4.37 -3.61
N MET A 388 -5.04 -5.00 -3.73
CA MET A 388 -4.04 -4.59 -4.71
C MET A 388 -4.53 -4.78 -6.15
N LEU A 389 -5.32 -5.83 -6.40
CA LEU A 389 -5.93 -6.11 -7.70
C LEU A 389 -7.12 -5.20 -8.00
N ASN A 390 -7.85 -4.73 -7.00
CA ASN A 390 -9.03 -3.85 -7.16
C ASN A 390 -8.71 -2.59 -7.99
N GLY A 391 -7.57 -1.94 -7.73
CA GLY A 391 -7.14 -0.76 -8.48
C GLY A 391 -6.67 -1.02 -9.92
N CYS A 392 -6.75 -2.27 -10.42
CA CYS A 392 -6.13 -2.69 -11.68
C CYS A 392 -7.15 -3.04 -12.78
N VAL A 393 -8.43 -2.69 -12.62
CA VAL A 393 -9.52 -3.11 -13.55
C VAL A 393 -9.58 -2.29 -14.83
N SER A 394 -8.95 -1.10 -14.87
CA SER A 394 -9.01 -0.23 -16.05
C SER A 394 -8.09 -0.73 -17.17
N SER A 395 -8.53 -0.62 -18.43
CA SER A 395 -7.75 -1.00 -19.61
C SER A 395 -6.37 -0.33 -19.65
N VAL A 396 -6.28 0.93 -19.20
CA VAL A 396 -5.01 1.67 -19.11
C VAL A 396 -4.03 1.02 -18.14
N VAL A 397 -4.54 0.58 -16.97
CA VAL A 397 -3.69 -0.08 -15.97
C VAL A 397 -3.27 -1.47 -16.43
N ILE A 398 -4.17 -2.23 -17.04
CA ILE A 398 -3.88 -3.57 -17.55
C ILE A 398 -2.77 -3.53 -18.61
N GLN A 399 -2.84 -2.58 -19.54
CA GLN A 399 -1.89 -2.49 -20.65
C GLN A 399 -0.56 -1.82 -20.29
N ASN A 400 -0.60 -0.72 -19.52
CA ASN A 400 0.59 0.12 -19.31
C ASN A 400 1.25 -0.06 -17.95
N TYR A 401 0.58 -0.70 -16.98
CA TYR A 401 1.06 -0.88 -15.61
C TYR A 401 0.89 -2.32 -15.16
N TRP A 402 1.22 -3.28 -16.06
CA TRP A 402 1.02 -4.71 -15.89
C TRP A 402 1.60 -5.28 -14.59
N TRP A 403 2.71 -4.73 -14.07
CA TRP A 403 3.33 -5.18 -12.83
C TRP A 403 2.42 -5.02 -11.60
N ARG A 404 1.47 -4.10 -11.63
CA ARG A 404 0.56 -3.84 -10.51
C ARG A 404 -0.43 -4.98 -10.27
N TRP A 405 -0.79 -5.73 -11.31
CA TRP A 405 -1.72 -6.85 -11.22
C TRP A 405 -1.05 -8.21 -11.39
N VAL A 406 -0.04 -8.33 -12.23
CA VAL A 406 0.64 -9.60 -12.51
C VAL A 406 1.30 -10.15 -11.26
N PHE A 407 2.10 -9.36 -10.56
CA PHE A 407 2.82 -9.84 -9.38
C PHE A 407 1.89 -10.25 -8.22
N PRO A 408 0.89 -9.48 -7.80
CA PRO A 408 -0.07 -9.92 -6.78
C PRO A 408 -0.85 -11.18 -7.19
N ALA A 409 -1.26 -11.28 -8.47
CA ALA A 409 -1.99 -12.44 -8.97
C ALA A 409 -1.13 -13.71 -8.96
N ILE A 410 0.13 -13.63 -9.42
CA ILE A 410 1.08 -14.74 -9.39
C ILE A 410 1.33 -15.19 -7.95
N MET A 411 1.56 -14.27 -7.02
CA MET A 411 1.81 -14.60 -5.61
C MET A 411 0.61 -15.27 -4.95
N LEU A 412 -0.60 -14.80 -5.24
CA LEU A 412 -1.84 -15.46 -4.78
C LEU A 412 -1.94 -16.88 -5.35
N GLY A 413 -1.71 -17.04 -6.65
CA GLY A 413 -1.75 -18.34 -7.33
C GLY A 413 -0.73 -19.32 -6.76
N ILE A 414 0.54 -18.90 -6.63
CA ILE A 414 1.61 -19.74 -6.04
C ILE A 414 1.22 -20.16 -4.62
N CYS A 415 0.76 -19.22 -3.79
CA CYS A 415 0.39 -19.52 -2.41
C CYS A 415 -0.74 -20.56 -2.33
N VAL A 416 -1.77 -20.42 -3.15
CA VAL A 416 -2.89 -21.40 -3.23
C VAL A 416 -2.39 -22.77 -3.68
N ILE A 417 -1.54 -22.84 -4.69
CA ILE A 417 -0.93 -24.10 -5.17
C ILE A 417 -0.11 -24.75 -4.05
N CYS A 418 0.75 -23.99 -3.38
CA CYS A 418 1.56 -24.52 -2.26
C CYS A 418 0.70 -25.06 -1.13
N ILE A 419 -0.37 -24.36 -0.76
CA ILE A 419 -1.28 -24.82 0.30
C ILE A 419 -1.99 -26.12 -0.12
N ASN A 420 -2.47 -26.21 -1.37
CA ASN A 420 -3.10 -27.42 -1.87
C ASN A 420 -2.12 -28.60 -1.89
N MET A 421 -0.87 -28.38 -2.35
CA MET A 421 0.17 -29.41 -2.29
C MET A 421 0.48 -29.89 -0.87
N VAL A 422 0.47 -28.99 0.12
CA VAL A 422 0.61 -29.36 1.53
C VAL A 422 -0.60 -30.18 1.97
N GLY A 423 -1.82 -29.79 1.58
CA GLY A 423 -3.04 -30.54 1.88
C GLY A 423 -3.02 -31.96 1.28
N ASP A 424 -2.61 -32.09 0.03
CA ASP A 424 -2.47 -33.40 -0.65
C ASP A 424 -1.37 -34.25 0.00
N GLY A 425 -0.21 -33.67 0.30
CA GLY A 425 0.86 -34.37 1.02
C GLY A 425 0.46 -34.84 2.42
N LEU A 426 -0.35 -34.05 3.15
CA LEU A 426 -0.93 -34.46 4.43
C LEU A 426 -1.90 -35.61 4.24
N ARG A 427 -2.73 -35.59 3.20
CA ARG A 427 -3.65 -36.67 2.88
C ARG A 427 -2.91 -37.97 2.60
N ASP A 428 -1.86 -37.92 1.77
CA ASP A 428 -1.05 -39.10 1.40
C ASP A 428 -0.32 -39.68 2.61
N ALA A 429 0.20 -38.82 3.50
CA ALA A 429 0.89 -39.23 4.73
C ALA A 429 -0.05 -39.89 5.75
N ILE A 430 -1.34 -39.57 5.72
CA ILE A 430 -2.34 -40.09 6.66
C ILE A 430 -3.05 -41.35 6.11
N ASP A 431 -3.02 -41.58 4.79
CA ASP A 431 -3.62 -42.75 4.18
C ASP A 431 -2.81 -44.05 4.49
N PRO A 432 -3.36 -45.00 5.28
CA PRO A 432 -2.64 -46.22 5.63
C PRO A 432 -2.25 -47.09 4.42
N LYS A 433 -2.96 -46.93 3.29
CA LYS A 433 -2.72 -47.72 2.04
C LYS A 433 -1.53 -47.22 1.23
N SER A 434 -0.98 -46.03 1.54
CA SER A 434 0.19 -45.49 0.84
C SER A 434 1.51 -46.17 1.22
N ASN A 435 1.56 -46.86 2.37
CA ASN A 435 2.73 -47.59 2.87
C ASN A 435 2.92 -48.99 2.28
N GLU A 436 2.03 -49.45 1.41
CA GLU A 436 2.12 -50.78 0.76
C GLU A 436 2.66 -50.73 -0.71
N ARG A 437 3.28 -49.62 -1.12
CA ARG A 437 3.90 -49.49 -2.43
C ARG A 437 5.40 -49.26 -2.35
#